data_cfb2c4b7b7d01b25da3dd13212977e07
#
_entry.id   cfb2c4b7b7d01b25da3dd13212977e07
#
_cell.length_a   1.000
_cell.length_b   1.000
_cell.length_c   1.000
_cell.angle_alpha   90.00
_cell.angle_beta   90.00
_cell.angle_gamma   90.00
#
_symmetry.space_group_name_H-M   'P 1'
#
loop_
_entity.id
_entity.type
_entity.pdbx_description
1 polymer ?
#
loop_
_entity_poly.entity_id
_entity_poly.type
_entity_poly.pdbx_seq_one_letter_code
_entity_poly.pdbx_strand_id
1 'polypeptide(L)'
;MFNKKLLFILLIFISLGTFLHSQSKGTIAFVLRMDSTVIDPVTNDWPDMQWVYPLEDAGYEVNLVYGGGTSSLAAADQSTLDTLLNANLVIIGRSVPTLSLGGNSADDKLAWNNLPVPILTGNMWAMRSSRLNWFNTTAINTPPFTSGVPTNAIIEEPDDPVFAGLDVSGPVAWIDSSYDVLGTPDPGNGLLLADLETDASVLFVRFEPDYPFYDGTDDFPAGPRSFIGNGRDASSAPPFHYWNFTPESEQVFFAEVARMVKLGGGPSSVKYWGNSSLPSTPVLSQNYPNPFNPTTKIKFSINDRAYTNLTVYNSLGQRIVTLVDKELNSGKYEVTFNATNLPSGIYFYQIHSGNFDEVRKMILMK
;
A
#
# COMPACT_ATOMS: atom_id res chain seq x y z
N MET A 1 71.06 13.05 -12.12
CA MET A 1 70.22 12.78 -10.96
C MET A 1 69.24 13.92 -10.81
N PHE A 2 68.10 13.87 -11.48
CA PHE A 2 67.09 14.91 -11.36
C PHE A 2 65.76 14.22 -11.03
N ASN A 3 65.29 14.52 -9.83
CA ASN A 3 64.07 13.99 -9.26
C ASN A 3 62.93 14.84 -9.77
N LYS A 4 62.11 14.32 -10.69
CA LYS A 4 60.90 14.98 -11.18
C LYS A 4 59.77 14.69 -10.22
N LYS A 5 59.45 15.65 -9.35
CA LYS A 5 58.18 15.71 -8.63
C LYS A 5 57.06 15.93 -9.60
N LEU A 6 56.23 14.92 -9.81
CA LEU A 6 55.01 15.01 -10.58
C LEU A 6 53.93 15.72 -9.73
N LEU A 7 53.63 16.93 -10.10
CA LEU A 7 52.57 17.74 -9.50
C LEU A 7 51.23 17.25 -10.07
N PHE A 8 50.46 16.46 -9.30
CA PHE A 8 49.09 16.12 -9.62
C PHE A 8 48.21 17.33 -9.29
N ILE A 9 47.82 18.11 -10.30
CA ILE A 9 46.79 19.11 -10.17
C ILE A 9 45.44 18.35 -10.19
N LEU A 10 44.86 18.23 -9.02
CA LEU A 10 43.50 17.73 -8.85
C LEU A 10 42.54 18.82 -9.33
N LEU A 11 42.12 18.75 -10.59
CA LEU A 11 40.98 19.55 -11.11
C LEU A 11 39.73 19.00 -10.48
N ILE A 12 39.28 19.64 -9.41
CA ILE A 12 37.94 19.45 -8.86
C ILE A 12 36.98 20.09 -9.86
N PHE A 13 36.48 19.30 -10.79
CA PHE A 13 35.24 19.64 -11.50
C PHE A 13 34.11 19.64 -10.47
N ILE A 14 33.80 20.80 -9.90
CA ILE A 14 32.49 21.03 -9.30
C ILE A 14 31.50 21.07 -10.47
N SER A 15 31.06 19.91 -10.92
CA SER A 15 29.81 19.84 -11.66
C SER A 15 28.74 20.26 -10.65
N LEU A 16 28.16 21.45 -10.85
CA LEU A 16 26.82 21.73 -10.36
C LEU A 16 25.87 20.78 -11.09
N GLY A 17 25.91 19.52 -10.72
CA GLY A 17 24.82 18.61 -10.96
C GLY A 17 23.66 19.18 -10.15
N THR A 18 22.72 19.82 -10.82
CA THR A 18 21.38 19.91 -10.32
C THR A 18 20.97 18.51 -9.94
N PHE A 19 21.02 18.21 -8.62
CA PHE A 19 20.27 17.07 -8.09
C PHE A 19 18.80 17.40 -8.40
N LEU A 20 18.34 16.98 -9.55
CA LEU A 20 16.95 16.71 -9.77
C LEU A 20 16.62 15.65 -8.72
N HIS A 21 16.11 16.08 -7.57
CA HIS A 21 15.38 15.20 -6.68
C HIS A 21 14.26 14.64 -7.56
N SER A 22 14.44 13.45 -8.06
CA SER A 22 13.33 12.68 -8.63
C SER A 22 12.28 12.66 -7.51
N GLN A 23 11.13 13.28 -7.75
CA GLN A 23 10.04 13.20 -6.78
C GLN A 23 9.77 11.71 -6.54
N SER A 24 9.66 11.33 -5.26
CA SER A 24 9.30 9.97 -4.89
C SER A 24 8.05 9.54 -5.65
N LYS A 25 8.02 8.31 -6.16
CA LYS A 25 6.85 7.72 -6.80
C LYS A 25 5.67 7.56 -5.84
N GLY A 26 5.92 7.67 -4.54
CA GLY A 26 4.95 7.57 -3.46
C GLY A 26 5.60 6.98 -2.21
N THR A 27 4.85 7.03 -1.10
CA THR A 27 5.29 6.54 0.21
C THR A 27 4.67 5.19 0.50
N ILE A 28 5.47 4.21 0.86
CA ILE A 28 5.05 2.86 1.25
C ILE A 28 5.34 2.67 2.73
N ALA A 29 4.35 2.25 3.51
CA ALA A 29 4.57 1.72 4.85
C ALA A 29 4.77 0.21 4.75
N PHE A 30 5.98 -0.27 5.01
CA PHE A 30 6.31 -1.69 4.92
C PHE A 30 6.32 -2.32 6.31
N VAL A 31 5.38 -3.22 6.54
CA VAL A 31 5.20 -3.92 7.83
C VAL A 31 6.01 -5.22 7.79
N LEU A 32 6.99 -5.35 8.68
CA LEU A 32 7.88 -6.50 8.73
C LEU A 32 8.24 -6.89 10.17
N ARG A 33 8.81 -8.07 10.34
CA ARG A 33 9.34 -8.52 11.63
C ARG A 33 10.77 -8.01 11.81
N MET A 34 11.00 -7.21 12.85
CA MET A 34 12.29 -6.57 13.17
C MET A 34 12.81 -7.02 14.56
N ASP A 35 12.87 -8.31 14.84
CA ASP A 35 13.48 -8.79 16.07
C ASP A 35 14.80 -9.51 15.80
N SER A 36 15.71 -9.43 16.76
CA SER A 36 17.08 -9.96 16.62
C SER A 36 17.16 -11.49 16.44
N THR A 37 16.05 -12.20 16.66
CA THR A 37 16.01 -13.66 16.53
C THR A 37 15.81 -14.13 15.09
N VAL A 38 15.48 -13.21 14.18
CA VAL A 38 15.20 -13.50 12.77
C VAL A 38 16.11 -12.75 11.79
N ILE A 39 17.18 -12.13 12.29
CA ILE A 39 18.18 -11.49 11.41
C ILE A 39 18.90 -12.57 10.60
N ASP A 40 19.02 -12.36 9.30
CA ASP A 40 19.81 -13.20 8.43
C ASP A 40 21.31 -13.10 8.83
N PRO A 41 21.96 -14.20 9.22
CA PRO A 41 23.32 -14.16 9.70
C PRO A 41 24.37 -13.85 8.60
N VAL A 42 23.98 -13.89 7.33
CA VAL A 42 24.87 -13.61 6.18
C VAL A 42 24.80 -12.14 5.79
N THR A 43 23.60 -11.61 5.63
CA THR A 43 23.37 -10.22 5.21
C THR A 43 23.26 -9.26 6.37
N ASN A 44 22.98 -9.76 7.57
CA ASN A 44 22.65 -8.99 8.78
C ASN A 44 21.36 -8.15 8.62
N ASP A 45 20.47 -8.56 7.72
CA ASP A 45 19.20 -7.91 7.43
C ASP A 45 18.02 -8.66 8.03
N TRP A 46 16.89 -7.98 8.18
CA TRP A 46 15.61 -8.63 8.46
C TRP A 46 15.08 -9.36 7.21
N PRO A 47 14.28 -10.40 7.38
CA PRO A 47 13.89 -11.29 6.28
C PRO A 47 13.25 -10.58 5.09
N ASP A 48 12.35 -9.62 5.35
CA ASP A 48 11.60 -8.94 4.28
C ASP A 48 12.36 -7.77 3.64
N MET A 49 13.62 -7.50 4.03
CA MET A 49 14.41 -6.43 3.40
C MET A 49 14.66 -6.68 1.92
N GLN A 50 14.63 -7.93 1.48
CA GLN A 50 14.68 -8.27 0.06
C GLN A 50 13.47 -7.74 -0.75
N TRP A 51 12.37 -7.39 -0.09
CA TRP A 51 11.23 -6.71 -0.71
C TRP A 51 11.39 -5.19 -0.66
N VAL A 52 12.06 -4.68 0.38
CA VAL A 52 12.23 -3.25 0.63
C VAL A 52 13.21 -2.64 -0.36
N TYR A 53 14.40 -3.23 -0.51
CA TYR A 53 15.43 -2.68 -1.41
C TYR A 53 14.99 -2.50 -2.86
N PRO A 54 14.31 -3.47 -3.52
CA PRO A 54 13.80 -3.25 -4.87
C PRO A 54 12.75 -2.15 -4.97
N LEU A 55 11.96 -1.92 -3.92
CA LEU A 55 10.98 -0.82 -3.88
C LEU A 55 11.68 0.55 -3.77
N GLU A 56 12.72 0.65 -2.94
CA GLU A 56 13.54 1.86 -2.83
C GLU A 56 14.29 2.14 -4.14
N ASP A 57 14.88 1.12 -4.75
CA ASP A 57 15.55 1.22 -6.06
C ASP A 57 14.58 1.62 -7.17
N ALA A 58 13.32 1.20 -7.08
CA ALA A 58 12.25 1.62 -7.97
C ALA A 58 11.81 3.08 -7.74
N GLY A 59 12.29 3.76 -6.69
CA GLY A 59 12.06 5.18 -6.41
C GLY A 59 10.88 5.45 -5.47
N TYR A 60 10.43 4.49 -4.68
CA TYR A 60 9.48 4.70 -3.60
C TYR A 60 10.20 5.10 -2.32
N GLU A 61 9.53 5.89 -1.47
CA GLU A 61 9.95 6.15 -0.10
C GLU A 61 9.35 5.06 0.80
N VAL A 62 10.20 4.22 1.41
CA VAL A 62 9.73 3.10 2.24
C VAL A 62 9.94 3.38 3.71
N ASN A 63 8.86 3.40 4.48
CA ASN A 63 8.87 3.55 5.93
C ASN A 63 8.62 2.19 6.59
N LEU A 64 9.59 1.71 7.37
CA LEU A 64 9.50 0.42 8.03
C LEU A 64 8.60 0.50 9.27
N VAL A 65 7.70 -0.47 9.41
CA VAL A 65 6.78 -0.59 10.54
C VAL A 65 6.95 -1.96 11.19
N TYR A 66 7.14 -1.98 12.52
CA TYR A 66 7.29 -3.23 13.24
C TYR A 66 5.95 -3.99 13.34
N GLY A 67 5.91 -5.17 12.74
CA GLY A 67 4.75 -6.07 12.72
C GLY A 67 4.96 -7.38 13.49
N GLY A 68 5.95 -7.42 14.39
CA GLY A 68 6.34 -8.66 15.09
C GLY A 68 5.78 -8.82 16.50
N GLY A 69 5.87 -10.04 17.01
CA GLY A 69 5.54 -10.38 18.39
C GLY A 69 4.04 -10.44 18.67
N THR A 70 3.64 -9.95 19.85
CA THR A 70 2.25 -9.82 20.30
C THR A 70 1.67 -8.45 19.96
N SER A 71 2.35 -7.66 19.12
CA SER A 71 1.91 -6.32 18.75
C SER A 71 0.61 -6.37 17.97
N SER A 72 -0.40 -5.72 18.50
CA SER A 72 -1.74 -5.59 17.93
C SER A 72 -1.85 -4.25 17.24
N LEU A 73 -2.43 -4.20 16.02
CA LEU A 73 -2.72 -2.93 15.37
C LEU A 73 -3.78 -2.13 16.16
N ALA A 74 -4.72 -2.83 16.79
CA ALA A 74 -5.72 -2.18 17.64
C ALA A 74 -5.11 -1.48 18.88
N ALA A 75 -3.92 -1.91 19.30
CA ALA A 75 -3.15 -1.32 20.40
C ALA A 75 -1.90 -0.54 19.92
N ALA A 76 -1.77 -0.30 18.62
CA ALA A 76 -0.63 0.44 18.06
C ALA A 76 -0.60 1.88 18.60
N ASP A 77 0.61 2.39 18.80
CA ASP A 77 0.79 3.80 19.14
C ASP A 77 0.41 4.73 17.99
N GLN A 78 0.20 6.00 18.31
CA GLN A 78 -0.22 6.99 17.32
C GLN A 78 0.80 7.18 16.20
N SER A 79 2.09 7.05 16.48
CA SER A 79 3.17 7.19 15.48
C SER A 79 3.10 6.08 14.44
N THR A 80 2.86 4.86 14.88
CA THR A 80 2.64 3.70 14.00
C THR A 80 1.40 3.89 13.14
N LEU A 81 0.28 4.28 13.74
CA LEU A 81 -0.96 4.55 13.00
C LEU A 81 -0.78 5.68 11.99
N ASP A 82 -0.09 6.77 12.37
CA ASP A 82 0.19 7.89 11.47
C ASP A 82 1.06 7.45 10.28
N THR A 83 2.04 6.57 10.50
CA THR A 83 2.87 6.02 9.42
C THR A 83 2.04 5.21 8.44
N LEU A 84 1.17 4.33 8.91
CA LEU A 84 0.30 3.51 8.07
C LEU A 84 -0.72 4.37 7.31
N LEU A 85 -1.41 5.28 8.00
CA LEU A 85 -2.48 6.09 7.44
C LEU A 85 -1.97 7.18 6.47
N ASN A 86 -0.71 7.58 6.60
CA ASN A 86 -0.09 8.58 5.71
C ASN A 86 0.63 7.95 4.51
N ALA A 87 0.75 6.63 4.46
CA ALA A 87 1.31 5.95 3.30
C ALA A 87 0.34 5.97 2.10
N ASN A 88 0.89 5.87 0.89
CA ASN A 88 0.10 5.61 -0.32
C ASN A 88 -0.26 4.13 -0.45
N LEU A 89 0.56 3.26 0.12
CA LEU A 89 0.40 1.82 0.12
C LEU A 89 0.96 1.25 1.42
N VAL A 90 0.26 0.31 2.02
CA VAL A 90 0.79 -0.55 3.08
C VAL A 90 1.15 -1.90 2.48
N ILE A 91 2.37 -2.35 2.66
CA ILE A 91 2.78 -3.71 2.31
C ILE A 91 2.99 -4.50 3.58
N ILE A 92 2.29 -5.63 3.72
CA ILE A 92 2.50 -6.56 4.83
C ILE A 92 3.44 -7.65 4.36
N GLY A 93 4.64 -7.69 4.92
CA GLY A 93 5.68 -8.65 4.60
C GLY A 93 5.36 -10.07 5.04
N ARG A 94 6.10 -11.00 4.49
CA ARG A 94 5.94 -12.44 4.77
C ARG A 94 6.39 -12.85 6.16
N SER A 95 7.35 -12.14 6.73
CA SER A 95 7.89 -12.43 8.07
C SER A 95 6.94 -12.04 9.20
N VAL A 96 5.92 -11.25 8.93
CA VAL A 96 4.97 -10.79 9.95
C VAL A 96 4.23 -11.97 10.56
N PRO A 97 4.32 -12.20 11.88
CA PRO A 97 3.57 -13.25 12.54
C PRO A 97 2.07 -13.04 12.37
N THR A 98 1.37 -14.04 11.82
CA THR A 98 -0.06 -13.88 11.48
C THR A 98 -0.98 -13.72 12.69
N LEU A 99 -0.50 -14.02 13.90
CA LEU A 99 -1.21 -13.70 15.14
C LEU A 99 -1.41 -12.19 15.31
N SER A 100 -0.42 -11.37 14.89
CA SER A 100 -0.51 -9.90 14.90
C SER A 100 -1.48 -9.34 13.84
N LEU A 101 -1.96 -10.18 12.93
CA LEU A 101 -2.85 -9.81 11.83
C LEU A 101 -4.29 -10.31 12.08
N GLY A 102 -4.76 -10.22 13.32
CA GLY A 102 -6.12 -10.61 13.71
C GLY A 102 -6.24 -11.93 14.46
N GLY A 103 -5.13 -12.66 14.67
CA GLY A 103 -5.16 -13.93 15.40
C GLY A 103 -5.25 -13.76 16.93
N ASN A 104 -4.95 -12.59 17.46
CA ASN A 104 -5.01 -12.30 18.88
C ASN A 104 -6.39 -11.81 19.32
N SER A 105 -7.10 -11.08 18.46
CA SER A 105 -8.43 -10.56 18.76
C SER A 105 -9.22 -10.19 17.52
N ALA A 106 -10.54 -10.13 17.63
CA ALA A 106 -11.40 -9.61 16.58
C ALA A 106 -11.09 -8.13 16.29
N ASP A 107 -10.67 -7.36 17.29
CA ASP A 107 -10.35 -5.94 17.15
C ASP A 107 -9.12 -5.73 16.25
N ASP A 108 -8.12 -6.63 16.30
CA ASP A 108 -6.96 -6.58 15.41
C ASP A 108 -7.35 -6.80 13.97
N LYS A 109 -8.18 -7.81 13.71
CA LYS A 109 -8.70 -8.07 12.37
C LYS A 109 -9.44 -6.85 11.82
N LEU A 110 -10.34 -6.29 12.62
CA LEU A 110 -11.10 -5.09 12.25
C LEU A 110 -10.19 -3.89 12.03
N ALA A 111 -9.16 -3.71 12.86
CA ALA A 111 -8.21 -2.61 12.70
C ALA A 111 -7.50 -2.67 11.34
N TRP A 112 -7.05 -3.85 10.91
CA TRP A 112 -6.43 -4.05 9.59
C TRP A 112 -7.42 -3.87 8.44
N ASN A 113 -8.61 -4.47 8.53
CA ASN A 113 -9.61 -4.39 7.47
C ASN A 113 -10.19 -2.99 7.32
N ASN A 114 -10.23 -2.21 8.41
CA ASN A 114 -10.72 -0.83 8.43
C ASN A 114 -9.66 0.22 8.04
N LEU A 115 -8.41 -0.16 7.75
CA LEU A 115 -7.46 0.79 7.18
C LEU A 115 -7.93 1.22 5.78
N PRO A 116 -8.16 2.54 5.55
CA PRO A 116 -8.63 3.03 4.25
C PRO A 116 -7.52 3.08 3.18
N VAL A 117 -6.28 2.85 3.60
CA VAL A 117 -5.11 2.81 2.72
C VAL A 117 -5.10 1.48 1.96
N PRO A 118 -4.72 1.46 0.68
CA PRO A 118 -4.49 0.22 -0.04
C PRO A 118 -3.51 -0.70 0.70
N ILE A 119 -3.81 -2.00 0.77
CA ILE A 119 -2.93 -3.00 1.39
C ILE A 119 -2.58 -4.09 0.37
N LEU A 120 -1.28 -4.35 0.22
CA LEU A 120 -0.73 -5.46 -0.55
C LEU A 120 -0.01 -6.43 0.40
N THR A 121 -0.15 -7.71 0.17
CA THR A 121 0.59 -8.73 0.93
C THR A 121 0.86 -9.97 0.10
N GLY A 122 1.99 -10.63 0.38
CA GLY A 122 2.30 -11.99 -0.08
C GLY A 122 2.14 -13.05 1.03
N ASN A 123 1.59 -12.65 2.19
CA ASN A 123 1.48 -13.54 3.34
C ASN A 123 0.17 -14.36 3.31
N MET A 124 0.18 -15.50 2.63
CA MET A 124 -0.99 -16.37 2.51
C MET A 124 -1.55 -16.80 3.89
N TRP A 125 -0.68 -17.04 4.88
CA TRP A 125 -1.13 -17.41 6.21
C TRP A 125 -1.97 -16.35 6.90
N ALA A 126 -1.81 -15.08 6.49
CA ALA A 126 -2.59 -13.96 7.00
C ALA A 126 -4.01 -13.92 6.43
N MET A 127 -4.25 -14.51 5.26
CA MET A 127 -5.52 -14.42 4.54
C MET A 127 -6.65 -15.22 5.18
N ARG A 128 -6.35 -16.21 6.00
CA ARG A 128 -7.32 -17.14 6.62
C ARG A 128 -8.42 -16.42 7.40
N SER A 129 -9.57 -17.08 7.52
CA SER A 129 -10.73 -16.58 8.29
C SER A 129 -10.42 -16.30 9.77
N SER A 130 -9.44 -17.01 10.34
CA SER A 130 -8.95 -16.79 11.71
C SER A 130 -7.88 -15.68 11.84
N ARG A 131 -7.63 -14.90 10.78
CA ARG A 131 -6.66 -13.80 10.71
C ARG A 131 -7.31 -12.57 10.07
N LEU A 132 -6.83 -12.10 8.92
CA LEU A 132 -7.42 -10.97 8.19
C LEU A 132 -8.81 -11.28 7.62
N ASN A 133 -9.16 -12.56 7.49
CA ASN A 133 -10.45 -13.02 7.01
C ASN A 133 -10.76 -12.63 5.55
N TRP A 134 -9.73 -12.60 4.69
CA TRP A 134 -9.93 -12.30 3.27
C TRP A 134 -10.37 -13.54 2.48
N PHE A 135 -10.01 -14.75 2.95
CA PHE A 135 -10.47 -16.01 2.39
C PHE A 135 -11.31 -16.81 3.40
N ASN A 136 -12.37 -17.42 2.91
CA ASN A 136 -13.23 -18.32 3.69
C ASN A 136 -12.55 -19.67 3.95
N THR A 137 -11.40 -19.67 4.58
CA THR A 137 -10.67 -20.89 4.91
C THR A 137 -9.92 -20.76 6.23
N THR A 138 -9.85 -21.84 6.98
CA THR A 138 -9.00 -21.97 8.18
C THR A 138 -7.69 -22.69 7.89
N ALA A 139 -7.63 -23.40 6.76
CA ALA A 139 -6.49 -24.18 6.31
C ALA A 139 -5.85 -23.56 5.06
N ILE A 140 -4.56 -23.70 4.93
CA ILE A 140 -3.80 -23.37 3.73
C ILE A 140 -3.19 -24.67 3.20
N ASN A 141 -3.51 -24.98 1.97
CA ASN A 141 -2.93 -26.14 1.29
C ASN A 141 -1.50 -25.83 0.87
N THR A 142 -0.68 -26.84 0.82
CA THR A 142 0.65 -26.77 0.20
C THR A 142 0.55 -27.59 -1.09
N PRO A 143 0.36 -26.94 -2.25
CA PRO A 143 0.31 -27.65 -3.52
C PRO A 143 1.60 -28.43 -3.77
N PRO A 144 1.57 -29.52 -4.54
CA PRO A 144 2.78 -30.21 -4.94
C PRO A 144 3.70 -29.28 -5.72
N PHE A 145 4.98 -29.23 -5.35
CA PHE A 145 6.00 -28.55 -6.14
C PHE A 145 7.12 -29.53 -6.47
N THR A 146 7.85 -29.25 -7.55
CA THR A 146 9.01 -30.02 -7.96
C THR A 146 10.26 -29.17 -7.82
N SER A 147 11.19 -29.59 -6.95
CA SER A 147 12.46 -28.89 -6.77
C SER A 147 13.20 -28.75 -8.11
N GLY A 148 13.69 -27.55 -8.41
CA GLY A 148 14.40 -27.25 -9.65
C GLY A 148 13.51 -26.94 -10.86
N VAL A 149 12.18 -26.82 -10.65
CA VAL A 149 11.22 -26.44 -11.70
C VAL A 149 10.45 -25.22 -11.22
N PRO A 150 10.35 -24.13 -12.02
CA PRO A 150 9.52 -22.99 -11.69
C PRO A 150 8.07 -23.39 -11.47
N THR A 151 7.42 -22.76 -10.52
CA THR A 151 5.98 -22.87 -10.34
C THR A 151 5.29 -21.87 -11.26
N ASN A 152 4.39 -22.37 -12.09
CA ASN A 152 3.70 -21.55 -13.08
C ASN A 152 2.35 -21.07 -12.60
N ALA A 153 1.94 -19.91 -13.13
CA ALA A 153 0.61 -19.35 -13.01
C ALA A 153 -0.17 -19.46 -14.31
N ILE A 154 -1.46 -19.67 -14.20
CA ILE A 154 -2.44 -19.38 -15.25
C ILE A 154 -2.97 -17.97 -15.02
N ILE A 155 -3.03 -17.17 -16.08
CA ILE A 155 -3.54 -15.80 -16.00
C ILE A 155 -5.01 -15.81 -16.37
N GLU A 156 -5.86 -15.47 -15.40
CA GLU A 156 -7.32 -15.50 -15.55
C GLU A 156 -7.89 -14.24 -16.19
N GLU A 157 -7.18 -13.10 -16.03
CA GLU A 157 -7.57 -11.81 -16.61
C GLU A 157 -6.44 -11.25 -17.52
N PRO A 158 -6.19 -11.86 -18.69
CA PRO A 158 -5.04 -11.53 -19.55
C PRO A 158 -5.04 -10.07 -20.08
N ASP A 159 -6.19 -9.43 -20.14
CA ASP A 159 -6.34 -8.05 -20.58
C ASP A 159 -6.11 -7.03 -19.45
N ASP A 160 -5.91 -7.46 -18.19
CA ASP A 160 -5.63 -6.54 -17.11
C ASP A 160 -4.28 -5.83 -17.35
N PRO A 161 -4.22 -4.49 -17.21
CA PRO A 161 -3.00 -3.72 -17.47
C PRO A 161 -1.77 -4.15 -16.65
N VAL A 162 -1.95 -4.90 -15.57
CA VAL A 162 -0.84 -5.41 -14.74
C VAL A 162 0.03 -6.41 -15.49
N PHE A 163 -0.53 -7.09 -16.50
CA PHE A 163 0.17 -8.06 -17.36
C PHE A 163 0.71 -7.47 -18.65
N ALA A 164 0.62 -6.15 -18.82
CA ALA A 164 1.05 -5.49 -20.05
C ALA A 164 2.52 -5.78 -20.36
N GLY A 165 2.76 -6.31 -21.57
CA GLY A 165 4.11 -6.66 -22.05
C GLY A 165 4.58 -8.08 -21.71
N LEU A 166 3.77 -8.87 -21.01
CA LEU A 166 4.02 -10.30 -20.80
C LEU A 166 3.34 -11.14 -21.87
N ASP A 167 3.94 -12.27 -22.21
CA ASP A 167 3.26 -13.32 -22.98
C ASP A 167 2.43 -14.17 -22.01
N VAL A 168 1.14 -13.96 -22.05
CA VAL A 168 0.15 -14.64 -21.20
C VAL A 168 -0.71 -15.63 -21.99
N SER A 169 -0.27 -16.04 -23.19
CA SER A 169 -0.96 -17.02 -24.02
C SER A 169 -0.89 -18.45 -23.50
N GLY A 170 -0.05 -18.67 -22.49
CA GLY A 170 0.15 -19.95 -21.79
C GLY A 170 0.57 -19.72 -20.35
N PRO A 171 0.97 -20.79 -19.64
CA PRO A 171 1.44 -20.67 -18.26
C PRO A 171 2.64 -19.74 -18.15
N VAL A 172 2.62 -18.85 -17.16
CA VAL A 172 3.67 -17.86 -16.87
C VAL A 172 4.49 -18.35 -15.68
N ALA A 173 5.81 -18.38 -15.80
CA ALA A 173 6.68 -18.67 -14.67
C ALA A 173 6.44 -17.64 -13.56
N TRP A 174 6.11 -18.09 -12.34
CA TRP A 174 5.69 -17.18 -11.26
C TRP A 174 6.64 -17.21 -10.07
N ILE A 175 7.03 -18.39 -9.65
CA ILE A 175 7.89 -18.59 -8.49
C ILE A 175 9.12 -19.38 -8.91
N ASP A 176 10.30 -18.94 -8.45
CA ASP A 176 11.55 -19.61 -8.68
C ASP A 176 11.51 -21.06 -8.16
N SER A 177 12.24 -21.92 -8.81
CA SER A 177 12.26 -23.38 -8.72
C SER A 177 12.54 -23.99 -7.35
N SER A 178 12.76 -23.18 -6.31
CA SER A 178 13.31 -23.67 -5.04
C SER A 178 12.33 -23.70 -3.88
N TYR A 179 11.03 -23.30 -4.08
CA TYR A 179 10.18 -22.94 -2.95
C TYR A 179 8.77 -23.50 -3.02
N ASP A 180 8.25 -23.90 -1.84
CA ASP A 180 6.84 -24.26 -1.66
C ASP A 180 5.92 -23.07 -1.92
N VAL A 181 4.80 -23.32 -2.55
CA VAL A 181 3.69 -22.37 -2.65
C VAL A 181 2.63 -22.71 -1.64
N LEU A 182 2.03 -21.70 -1.02
CA LEU A 182 0.87 -21.88 -0.14
C LEU A 182 -0.36 -21.32 -0.85
N GLY A 183 -1.45 -22.06 -0.88
CA GLY A 183 -2.63 -21.66 -1.60
C GLY A 183 -3.96 -22.15 -1.02
N THR A 184 -5.01 -21.55 -1.52
CA THR A 184 -6.40 -22.00 -1.46
C THR A 184 -7.02 -21.79 -2.83
N PRO A 185 -7.89 -22.67 -3.31
CA PRO A 185 -8.52 -22.50 -4.62
C PRO A 185 -9.70 -21.50 -4.62
N ASP A 186 -10.15 -21.05 -3.44
CA ASP A 186 -11.31 -20.16 -3.33
C ASP A 186 -10.85 -18.70 -3.16
N PRO A 187 -11.01 -17.85 -4.19
CA PRO A 187 -10.69 -16.42 -4.13
C PRO A 187 -11.74 -15.59 -3.36
N GLY A 188 -12.83 -16.21 -2.89
CA GLY A 188 -13.96 -15.47 -2.33
C GLY A 188 -14.62 -14.55 -3.37
N ASN A 189 -14.97 -13.33 -2.97
CA ASN A 189 -15.53 -12.30 -3.87
C ASN A 189 -14.42 -11.43 -4.52
N GLY A 190 -13.15 -11.85 -4.41
CA GLY A 190 -12.04 -11.16 -5.06
C GLY A 190 -12.02 -11.40 -6.57
N LEU A 191 -11.53 -10.41 -7.31
CA LEU A 191 -11.18 -10.58 -8.73
C LEU A 191 -9.91 -11.43 -8.81
N LEU A 192 -10.06 -12.69 -9.25
CA LEU A 192 -8.95 -13.60 -9.49
C LEU A 192 -8.21 -13.16 -10.76
N LEU A 193 -6.91 -12.88 -10.66
CA LEU A 193 -6.07 -12.48 -11.78
C LEU A 193 -5.11 -13.60 -12.22
N ALA A 194 -4.65 -14.39 -11.24
CA ALA A 194 -3.81 -15.54 -11.53
C ALA A 194 -3.96 -16.63 -10.46
N ASP A 195 -3.88 -17.89 -10.89
CA ASP A 195 -3.84 -19.05 -10.02
C ASP A 195 -2.71 -20.02 -10.40
N LEU A 196 -2.52 -21.05 -9.59
CA LEU A 196 -1.52 -22.07 -9.85
C LEU A 196 -1.96 -23.04 -10.96
N GLU A 197 -1.09 -23.27 -11.96
CA GLU A 197 -1.31 -24.25 -13.02
C GLU A 197 -1.66 -25.65 -12.50
N THR A 198 -1.17 -26.01 -11.31
CA THR A 198 -1.26 -27.40 -10.81
C THR A 198 -2.57 -27.72 -10.09
N ASP A 199 -3.17 -26.77 -9.38
CA ASP A 199 -4.33 -27.03 -8.51
C ASP A 199 -5.29 -25.84 -8.37
N ALA A 200 -5.13 -24.82 -9.22
CA ALA A 200 -5.93 -23.58 -9.21
C ALA A 200 -5.88 -22.83 -7.85
N SER A 201 -4.83 -23.02 -7.05
CA SER A 201 -4.66 -22.19 -5.85
C SER A 201 -4.38 -20.74 -6.22
N VAL A 202 -5.05 -19.82 -5.52
CA VAL A 202 -4.96 -18.38 -5.79
C VAL A 202 -3.53 -17.87 -5.65
N LEU A 203 -3.01 -17.26 -6.71
CA LEU A 203 -1.71 -16.57 -6.72
C LEU A 203 -1.86 -15.06 -6.72
N PHE A 204 -2.85 -14.52 -7.41
CA PHE A 204 -3.08 -13.09 -7.46
C PHE A 204 -4.58 -12.78 -7.45
N VAL A 205 -5.02 -12.04 -6.43
CA VAL A 205 -6.41 -11.63 -6.28
C VAL A 205 -6.49 -10.20 -5.74
N ARG A 206 -7.51 -9.46 -6.20
CA ARG A 206 -7.87 -8.12 -5.73
C ARG A 206 -9.23 -8.10 -5.08
N PHE A 207 -9.36 -7.32 -4.00
CA PHE A 207 -10.63 -7.04 -3.34
C PHE A 207 -10.88 -5.54 -3.34
N GLU A 208 -12.04 -5.14 -3.76
CA GLU A 208 -12.46 -3.74 -3.79
C GLU A 208 -13.34 -3.41 -2.57
N PRO A 209 -13.35 -2.13 -2.12
CA PRO A 209 -14.04 -1.74 -0.88
C PRO A 209 -15.55 -2.00 -0.85
N ASP A 210 -16.19 -2.19 -2.01
CA ASP A 210 -17.64 -2.26 -2.14
C ASP A 210 -18.23 -3.64 -1.87
N TYR A 211 -17.38 -4.66 -1.75
CA TYR A 211 -17.80 -6.04 -1.64
C TYR A 211 -17.24 -6.71 -0.39
N PRO A 212 -18.02 -7.58 0.29
CA PRO A 212 -17.47 -8.41 1.36
C PRO A 212 -16.38 -9.33 0.78
N PHE A 213 -15.42 -9.73 1.60
CA PHE A 213 -14.35 -10.60 1.15
C PHE A 213 -14.84 -11.94 0.58
N TYR A 214 -15.95 -12.47 1.10
CA TYR A 214 -16.64 -13.66 0.59
C TYR A 214 -18.09 -13.68 1.08
N ASP A 215 -18.92 -14.50 0.47
CA ASP A 215 -20.34 -14.61 0.83
C ASP A 215 -20.54 -15.12 2.26
N GLY A 216 -21.37 -14.44 3.01
CA GLY A 216 -21.69 -14.78 4.41
C GLY A 216 -20.74 -14.17 5.44
N THR A 217 -19.80 -13.32 5.04
CA THR A 217 -19.05 -12.47 5.98
C THR A 217 -19.58 -11.04 5.99
N ASP A 218 -19.50 -10.40 7.18
CA ASP A 218 -19.75 -8.97 7.32
C ASP A 218 -18.45 -8.14 7.25
N ASP A 219 -17.32 -8.77 6.94
CA ASP A 219 -16.03 -8.11 6.81
C ASP A 219 -15.86 -7.53 5.40
N PHE A 220 -15.69 -6.22 5.32
CA PHE A 220 -15.44 -5.45 4.10
C PHE A 220 -14.06 -4.80 4.17
N PRO A 221 -13.31 -4.74 3.07
CA PRO A 221 -12.12 -3.92 3.01
C PRO A 221 -12.49 -2.42 3.00
N ALA A 222 -11.88 -1.63 3.88
CA ALA A 222 -12.07 -0.17 3.89
C ALA A 222 -11.28 0.56 2.78
N GLY A 223 -10.39 -0.12 2.11
CA GLY A 223 -9.63 0.33 0.95
C GLY A 223 -9.28 -0.86 0.07
N PRO A 224 -8.70 -0.65 -1.12
CA PRO A 224 -8.27 -1.74 -2.01
C PRO A 224 -7.34 -2.72 -1.31
N ARG A 225 -7.51 -4.00 -1.58
CA ARG A 225 -6.65 -5.08 -1.07
C ARG A 225 -6.12 -5.91 -2.23
N SER A 226 -4.84 -6.27 -2.17
CA SER A 226 -4.24 -7.18 -3.12
C SER A 226 -3.43 -8.25 -2.38
N PHE A 227 -3.60 -9.48 -2.81
CA PHE A 227 -2.74 -10.59 -2.44
C PHE A 227 -1.97 -11.02 -3.68
N ILE A 228 -0.64 -11.10 -3.57
CA ILE A 228 0.23 -11.70 -4.59
C ILE A 228 1.06 -12.77 -3.91
N GLY A 229 0.74 -14.03 -4.23
CA GLY A 229 1.44 -15.19 -3.72
C GLY A 229 2.85 -15.28 -4.28
N ASN A 230 3.80 -15.48 -3.39
CA ASN A 230 5.16 -15.89 -3.70
C ASN A 230 5.50 -17.16 -2.94
N GLY A 231 6.54 -17.85 -3.35
CA GLY A 231 6.94 -19.10 -2.71
C GLY A 231 7.31 -18.90 -1.23
N ARG A 232 7.30 -20.01 -0.51
CA ARG A 232 7.81 -20.08 0.85
C ARG A 232 9.15 -20.80 0.84
N ASP A 233 10.15 -20.26 1.56
CA ASP A 233 11.32 -21.07 1.88
C ASP A 233 10.88 -22.26 2.75
N ALA A 234 11.27 -23.47 2.35
CA ALA A 234 11.01 -24.68 3.13
C ALA A 234 11.78 -24.70 4.44
N SER A 235 12.81 -23.87 4.57
CA SER A 235 13.62 -23.75 5.79
C SER A 235 12.94 -22.84 6.82
N SER A 236 12.86 -23.31 8.06
CA SER A 236 12.44 -22.49 9.20
C SER A 236 13.60 -21.69 9.81
N ALA A 237 14.77 -21.76 9.21
CA ALA A 237 16.01 -21.11 9.67
C ALA A 237 16.59 -20.17 8.59
N PRO A 238 17.25 -19.07 8.98
CA PRO A 238 17.96 -18.21 8.05
C PRO A 238 19.00 -18.99 7.20
N PRO A 239 19.31 -18.52 5.97
CA PRO A 239 18.76 -17.34 5.32
C PRO A 239 17.32 -17.53 4.84
N PHE A 240 16.45 -16.54 5.12
CA PHE A 240 15.07 -16.56 4.68
C PHE A 240 14.97 -15.92 3.29
N HIS A 241 14.75 -16.73 2.26
CA HIS A 241 14.61 -16.24 0.89
C HIS A 241 13.12 -15.96 0.60
N TYR A 242 12.68 -14.75 0.92
CA TYR A 242 11.28 -14.35 0.71
C TYR A 242 11.03 -13.63 -0.61
N TRP A 243 12.08 -13.21 -1.33
CA TRP A 243 11.98 -12.69 -2.68
C TRP A 243 12.28 -13.78 -3.68
N ASN A 244 11.26 -14.49 -4.09
CA ASN A 244 11.36 -15.64 -4.98
C ASN A 244 10.43 -15.52 -6.19
N PHE A 245 10.17 -14.30 -6.61
CA PHE A 245 9.54 -14.01 -7.88
C PHE A 245 10.49 -14.33 -9.05
N THR A 246 9.92 -14.79 -10.15
CA THR A 246 10.60 -14.78 -11.45
C THR A 246 10.63 -13.36 -12.01
N PRO A 247 11.40 -13.07 -13.07
CA PRO A 247 11.36 -11.76 -13.72
C PRO A 247 9.94 -11.35 -14.16
N GLU A 248 9.13 -12.31 -14.61
CA GLU A 248 7.76 -12.08 -15.05
C GLU A 248 6.84 -11.67 -13.88
N SER A 249 6.85 -12.43 -12.80
CA SER A 249 6.03 -12.13 -11.64
C SER A 249 6.53 -10.92 -10.86
N GLU A 250 7.83 -10.62 -10.89
CA GLU A 250 8.40 -9.38 -10.38
C GLU A 250 7.86 -8.17 -11.14
N GLN A 251 7.79 -8.25 -12.48
CA GLN A 251 7.16 -7.20 -13.29
C GLN A 251 5.70 -6.97 -12.88
N VAL A 252 4.93 -8.05 -12.68
CA VAL A 252 3.54 -7.98 -12.20
C VAL A 252 3.47 -7.35 -10.82
N PHE A 253 4.35 -7.74 -9.90
CA PHE A 253 4.41 -7.16 -8.56
C PHE A 253 4.61 -5.64 -8.60
N PHE A 254 5.59 -5.15 -9.38
CA PHE A 254 5.83 -3.71 -9.50
C PHE A 254 4.71 -2.96 -10.22
N ALA A 255 4.07 -3.57 -11.21
CA ALA A 255 2.88 -3.00 -11.85
C ALA A 255 1.73 -2.84 -10.86
N GLU A 256 1.50 -3.85 -10.00
CA GLU A 256 0.48 -3.78 -8.97
C GLU A 256 0.82 -2.77 -7.87
N VAL A 257 2.08 -2.71 -7.42
CA VAL A 257 2.55 -1.66 -6.48
C VAL A 257 2.25 -0.27 -7.04
N ALA A 258 2.60 -0.01 -8.31
CA ALA A 258 2.34 1.28 -8.96
C ALA A 258 0.83 1.60 -9.04
N ARG A 259 -0.01 0.60 -9.35
CA ARG A 259 -1.47 0.74 -9.35
C ARG A 259 -1.99 1.09 -7.95
N MET A 260 -1.57 0.34 -6.93
CA MET A 260 -2.01 0.50 -5.54
C MET A 260 -1.55 1.84 -4.95
N VAL A 261 -0.31 2.26 -5.20
CA VAL A 261 0.20 3.58 -4.79
C VAL A 261 -0.63 4.69 -5.42
N LYS A 262 -1.01 4.56 -6.69
CA LYS A 262 -1.88 5.53 -7.38
C LYS A 262 -3.28 5.58 -6.76
N LEU A 263 -3.85 4.44 -6.37
CA LEU A 263 -5.14 4.37 -5.68
C LEU A 263 -5.07 4.96 -4.27
N GLY A 264 -3.96 4.79 -3.56
CA GLY A 264 -3.69 5.42 -2.27
C GLY A 264 -3.50 6.94 -2.34
N GLY A 265 -3.44 7.46 -3.54
CA GLY A 265 -3.34 8.89 -3.83
C GLY A 265 -1.89 9.39 -3.81
N GLY A 266 -1.51 10.16 -4.81
CA GLY A 266 -0.29 10.96 -4.81
C GLY A 266 -0.37 12.09 -3.77
N PRO A 267 0.52 13.11 -3.82
CA PRO A 267 0.58 14.21 -2.85
C PRO A 267 -0.71 15.03 -2.66
N SER A 268 -1.78 14.67 -3.37
CA SER A 268 -3.16 15.18 -3.16
C SER A 268 -4.07 14.15 -2.48
N SER A 269 -3.52 13.05 -1.91
CA SER A 269 -4.34 12.01 -1.31
C SER A 269 -5.10 12.51 -0.08
N VAL A 270 -6.33 12.09 0.00
CA VAL A 270 -7.13 12.22 1.22
C VAL A 270 -6.51 11.32 2.27
N LYS A 271 -5.94 11.93 3.33
CA LYS A 271 -5.42 11.17 4.47
C LYS A 271 -6.54 10.97 5.49
N TYR A 272 -6.68 9.74 5.97
CA TYR A 272 -7.52 9.47 7.14
C TYR A 272 -6.86 10.11 8.37
N TRP A 273 -7.64 10.90 9.12
CA TRP A 273 -7.14 11.59 10.31
C TRP A 273 -8.15 11.44 11.44
N GLY A 274 -7.92 10.52 12.37
CA GLY A 274 -8.82 10.46 13.51
C GLY A 274 -8.57 9.39 14.55
N ASN A 275 -8.90 9.74 15.77
CA ASN A 275 -8.92 8.87 16.92
C ASN A 275 -10.12 7.90 16.86
N SER A 276 -10.00 6.84 17.62
CA SER A 276 -10.86 5.68 17.82
C SER A 276 -12.38 5.88 18.06
N SER A 277 -12.93 7.07 17.87
CA SER A 277 -14.38 7.26 17.87
C SER A 277 -14.87 7.73 16.49
N LEU A 278 -15.78 6.95 15.90
CA LEU A 278 -16.48 7.35 14.67
C LEU A 278 -17.14 8.73 14.88
N PRO A 279 -17.07 9.64 13.89
CA PRO A 279 -17.76 10.92 13.97
C PRO A 279 -19.27 10.71 14.09
N SER A 280 -19.89 11.31 15.07
CA SER A 280 -21.37 11.28 15.21
C SER A 280 -22.07 12.24 14.25
N THR A 281 -21.35 13.23 13.73
CA THR A 281 -21.85 14.23 12.77
C THR A 281 -20.76 14.55 11.73
N PRO A 282 -21.14 14.78 10.46
CA PRO A 282 -20.21 15.23 9.45
C PRO A 282 -19.79 16.70 9.71
N VAL A 283 -18.57 17.06 9.39
CA VAL A 283 -18.01 18.40 9.59
C VAL A 283 -17.03 18.72 8.47
N LEU A 284 -17.07 19.95 7.93
CA LEU A 284 -16.00 20.53 7.13
C LEU A 284 -15.27 21.57 8.00
N SER A 285 -13.99 21.39 8.24
CA SER A 285 -13.18 22.32 9.05
C SER A 285 -12.63 23.47 8.21
N GLN A 286 -12.32 24.60 8.87
CA GLN A 286 -11.56 25.67 8.24
C GLN A 286 -10.17 25.17 7.87
N ASN A 287 -9.72 25.46 6.64
CA ASN A 287 -8.36 25.10 6.20
C ASN A 287 -7.30 25.77 7.08
N TYR A 288 -6.19 25.09 7.29
CA TYR A 288 -5.08 25.61 8.08
C TYR A 288 -3.73 25.30 7.40
N PRO A 289 -2.85 26.31 7.29
CA PRO A 289 -3.04 27.71 7.63
C PRO A 289 -4.10 28.43 6.74
N ASN A 290 -4.69 29.52 7.23
CA ASN A 290 -5.53 30.43 6.47
C ASN A 290 -5.38 31.86 7.04
N PRO A 291 -4.79 32.86 6.33
CA PRO A 291 -4.27 32.74 4.96
C PRO A 291 -3.14 31.73 4.79
N PHE A 292 -2.91 31.23 3.56
CA PHE A 292 -1.91 30.20 3.26
C PHE A 292 -0.99 30.58 2.09
N ASN A 293 0.21 29.96 2.03
CA ASN A 293 1.22 30.17 1.00
C ASN A 293 2.13 28.94 0.80
N PRO A 294 2.21 28.30 -0.35
CA PRO A 294 1.10 28.11 -1.30
C PRO A 294 0.24 26.92 -0.89
N THR A 295 0.50 26.29 0.25
CA THR A 295 -0.08 25.01 0.66
C THR A 295 -0.92 25.18 1.92
N THR A 296 -2.06 24.50 1.97
CA THR A 296 -2.93 24.41 3.14
C THR A 296 -3.56 23.04 3.27
N LYS A 297 -4.02 22.70 4.48
CA LYS A 297 -4.71 21.46 4.79
C LYS A 297 -6.20 21.71 5.06
N ILE A 298 -7.04 20.90 4.46
CA ILE A 298 -8.49 20.91 4.67
C ILE A 298 -8.86 19.62 5.40
N LYS A 299 -9.46 19.75 6.59
CA LYS A 299 -9.94 18.63 7.39
C LYS A 299 -11.45 18.53 7.29
N PHE A 300 -11.96 17.31 7.21
CA PHE A 300 -13.38 17.04 7.26
C PHE A 300 -13.67 15.69 7.91
N SER A 301 -14.91 15.49 8.33
CA SER A 301 -15.37 14.18 8.82
C SER A 301 -16.69 13.82 8.18
N ILE A 302 -16.90 12.51 7.98
CA ILE A 302 -18.16 11.94 7.54
C ILE A 302 -18.60 10.86 8.53
N ASN A 303 -19.88 10.78 8.84
CA ASN A 303 -20.43 9.88 9.86
C ASN A 303 -20.85 8.53 9.30
N ASP A 304 -21.18 8.47 8.01
CA ASP A 304 -21.61 7.27 7.30
C ASP A 304 -20.84 7.13 6.00
N ARG A 305 -20.75 5.93 5.47
CA ARG A 305 -20.20 5.69 4.14
C ARG A 305 -21.01 6.47 3.08
N ALA A 306 -20.32 7.32 2.32
CA ALA A 306 -20.97 8.13 1.28
C ALA A 306 -20.00 8.50 0.15
N TYR A 307 -20.54 8.65 -1.05
CA TYR A 307 -19.79 9.28 -2.14
C TYR A 307 -19.51 10.72 -1.75
N THR A 308 -18.22 11.08 -1.72
CA THR A 308 -17.73 12.37 -1.23
C THR A 308 -17.02 13.11 -2.35
N ASN A 309 -17.48 14.32 -2.61
CA ASN A 309 -16.83 15.26 -3.53
C ASN A 309 -16.37 16.49 -2.73
N LEU A 310 -15.07 16.81 -2.80
CA LEU A 310 -14.49 18.02 -2.25
C LEU A 310 -13.84 18.81 -3.38
N THR A 311 -14.40 19.96 -3.71
CA THR A 311 -14.00 20.75 -4.87
C THR A 311 -13.64 22.17 -4.48
N VAL A 312 -12.60 22.73 -5.10
CA VAL A 312 -12.13 24.11 -4.94
C VAL A 312 -12.64 24.98 -6.11
N TYR A 313 -13.10 26.17 -5.77
CA TYR A 313 -13.61 27.18 -6.69
C TYR A 313 -12.89 28.52 -6.49
N ASN A 314 -12.78 29.31 -7.56
CA ASN A 314 -12.36 30.71 -7.46
C ASN A 314 -13.53 31.63 -7.02
N SER A 315 -13.26 32.92 -6.88
CA SER A 315 -14.26 33.92 -6.49
C SER A 315 -15.41 34.12 -7.50
N LEU A 316 -15.25 33.62 -8.73
CA LEU A 316 -16.28 33.65 -9.78
C LEU A 316 -17.14 32.38 -9.81
N GLY A 317 -16.90 31.43 -8.86
CA GLY A 317 -17.59 30.15 -8.83
C GLY A 317 -17.09 29.13 -9.87
N GLN A 318 -15.98 29.41 -10.55
CA GLN A 318 -15.39 28.49 -11.50
C GLN A 318 -14.60 27.41 -10.75
N ARG A 319 -14.83 26.14 -11.13
CA ARG A 319 -14.10 25.00 -10.56
C ARG A 319 -12.61 25.07 -10.91
N ILE A 320 -11.77 25.02 -9.91
CA ILE A 320 -10.30 25.02 -10.03
C ILE A 320 -9.77 23.60 -10.01
N VAL A 321 -10.15 22.81 -9.00
CA VAL A 321 -9.70 21.43 -8.84
C VAL A 321 -10.66 20.67 -7.95
N THR A 322 -10.84 19.39 -8.23
CA THR A 322 -11.51 18.45 -7.31
C THR A 322 -10.42 17.72 -6.52
N LEU A 323 -10.49 17.83 -5.21
CA LEU A 323 -9.52 17.24 -4.26
C LEU A 323 -9.93 15.84 -3.83
N VAL A 324 -11.24 15.57 -3.76
CA VAL A 324 -11.83 14.28 -3.45
C VAL A 324 -12.99 14.04 -4.42
N ASP A 325 -13.09 12.84 -4.97
CA ASP A 325 -14.18 12.43 -5.86
C ASP A 325 -14.32 10.91 -5.84
N LYS A 326 -14.73 10.40 -4.66
CA LYS A 326 -14.86 8.95 -4.43
C LYS A 326 -15.75 8.63 -3.23
N GLU A 327 -16.15 7.38 -3.09
CA GLU A 327 -16.72 6.90 -1.83
C GLU A 327 -15.68 6.91 -0.71
N LEU A 328 -16.11 7.37 0.45
CA LEU A 328 -15.34 7.33 1.69
C LEU A 328 -16.16 6.67 2.80
N ASN A 329 -15.50 5.91 3.64
CA ASN A 329 -16.12 5.34 4.84
C ASN A 329 -16.33 6.42 5.91
N SER A 330 -17.12 6.11 6.95
CA SER A 330 -17.18 6.95 8.14
C SER A 330 -15.78 7.18 8.72
N GLY A 331 -15.43 8.44 8.99
CA GLY A 331 -14.10 8.78 9.46
C GLY A 331 -13.75 10.25 9.42
N LYS A 332 -12.53 10.57 9.84
CA LYS A 332 -11.94 11.92 9.76
C LYS A 332 -10.86 11.92 8.71
N TYR A 333 -10.85 12.94 7.86
CA TYR A 333 -9.99 13.04 6.70
C TYR A 333 -9.28 14.38 6.64
N GLU A 334 -8.08 14.38 6.08
CA GLU A 334 -7.29 15.57 5.78
C GLU A 334 -6.83 15.53 4.33
N VAL A 335 -6.96 16.64 3.62
CA VAL A 335 -6.50 16.81 2.24
C VAL A 335 -5.58 18.00 2.17
N THR A 336 -4.45 17.86 1.50
CA THR A 336 -3.54 18.97 1.21
C THR A 336 -3.91 19.62 -0.11
N PHE A 337 -4.12 20.93 -0.10
CA PHE A 337 -4.30 21.74 -1.29
C PHE A 337 -3.05 22.56 -1.57
N ASN A 338 -2.47 22.39 -2.76
CA ASN A 338 -1.33 23.15 -3.24
C ASN A 338 -1.76 24.12 -4.35
N ALA A 339 -1.63 25.39 -4.08
CA ALA A 339 -2.03 26.50 -4.98
C ALA A 339 -0.83 27.18 -5.66
N THR A 340 0.30 26.49 -5.84
CA THR A 340 1.54 27.08 -6.41
C THR A 340 1.31 27.81 -7.72
N ASN A 341 0.41 27.32 -8.58
CA ASN A 341 0.13 27.89 -9.89
C ASN A 341 -1.08 28.83 -9.93
N LEU A 342 -1.64 29.17 -8.76
CA LEU A 342 -2.82 30.04 -8.67
C LEU A 342 -2.45 31.43 -8.21
N PRO A 343 -3.15 32.50 -8.65
CA PRO A 343 -2.94 33.86 -8.16
C PRO A 343 -3.38 34.03 -6.71
N SER A 344 -2.76 34.96 -5.99
CA SER A 344 -3.25 35.39 -4.67
C SER A 344 -4.70 35.85 -4.75
N GLY A 345 -5.52 35.50 -3.77
CA GLY A 345 -6.94 35.83 -3.79
C GLY A 345 -7.81 34.95 -2.88
N ILE A 346 -9.11 35.16 -3.04
CA ILE A 346 -10.12 34.39 -2.30
C ILE A 346 -10.54 33.17 -3.12
N TYR A 347 -10.57 32.03 -2.47
CA TYR A 347 -11.05 30.76 -2.99
C TYR A 347 -12.09 30.19 -2.04
N PHE A 348 -12.91 29.28 -2.55
CA PHE A 348 -13.89 28.53 -1.78
C PHE A 348 -13.66 27.04 -1.98
N TYR A 349 -13.95 26.25 -0.98
CA TYR A 349 -14.02 24.81 -1.12
C TYR A 349 -15.34 24.30 -0.58
N GLN A 350 -15.94 23.37 -1.30
CA GLN A 350 -17.22 22.75 -1.01
C GLN A 350 -17.04 21.26 -0.87
N ILE A 351 -17.63 20.70 0.18
CA ILE A 351 -17.82 19.26 0.32
C ILE A 351 -19.28 18.91 0.05
N HIS A 352 -19.49 17.83 -0.68
CA HIS A 352 -20.77 17.13 -0.79
C HIS A 352 -20.52 15.67 -0.42
N SER A 353 -21.25 15.13 0.58
CA SER A 353 -21.09 13.75 1.05
C SER A 353 -22.44 13.23 1.53
N GLY A 354 -23.11 12.38 0.72
CA GLY A 354 -24.47 11.96 1.00
C GLY A 354 -25.42 13.16 1.10
N ASN A 355 -26.00 13.37 2.28
CA ASN A 355 -26.89 14.50 2.56
C ASN A 355 -26.16 15.71 3.18
N PHE A 356 -24.83 15.64 3.34
CA PHE A 356 -24.02 16.71 3.90
C PHE A 356 -23.45 17.58 2.80
N ASP A 357 -23.70 18.88 2.89
CA ASP A 357 -23.16 19.90 1.97
C ASP A 357 -22.71 21.12 2.79
N GLU A 358 -21.44 21.50 2.63
CA GLU A 358 -20.86 22.66 3.33
C GLU A 358 -19.80 23.36 2.47
N VAL A 359 -19.75 24.70 2.55
CA VAL A 359 -18.80 25.55 1.84
C VAL A 359 -18.00 26.37 2.82
N ARG A 360 -16.69 26.46 2.60
CA ARG A 360 -15.77 27.30 3.37
C ARG A 360 -14.93 28.21 2.45
N LYS A 361 -14.52 29.35 3.00
CA LYS A 361 -13.65 30.32 2.33
C LYS A 361 -12.21 30.13 2.77
N MET A 362 -11.27 30.28 1.83
CA MET A 362 -9.82 30.33 2.10
C MET A 362 -9.15 31.50 1.36
N ILE A 363 -8.00 31.95 1.87
CA ILE A 363 -7.26 33.11 1.33
C ILE A 363 -5.85 32.64 1.00
N LEU A 364 -5.49 32.71 -0.30
CA LEU A 364 -4.12 32.50 -0.78
C LEU A 364 -3.37 33.84 -0.78
N MET A 365 -2.22 33.84 -0.13
CA MET A 365 -1.29 34.99 -0.10
C MET A 365 0.09 34.54 -0.53
N LYS A 366 0.56 35.02 -1.65
CA LYS A 366 1.95 34.79 -2.12
C LYS A 366 2.79 36.03 -1.85
#